data_12fde75b7912a5e79428cf11c127f8b5
#
_entry.id   12fde75b7912a5e79428cf11c127f8b5
#
_cell.length_a   1.000
_cell.length_b   1.000
_cell.length_c   1.000
_cell.angle_alpha   90.00
_cell.angle_beta   90.00
_cell.angle_gamma   90.00
#
_symmetry.space_group_name_H-M   'P 1'
#
loop_
_entity.id
_entity.type
_entity.pdbx_description
1 polymer ?
#
loop_
_entity_poly.entity_id
_entity_poly.type
_entity_poly.pdbx_seq_one_letter_code
_entity_poly.pdbx_strand_id
1 'polypeptide(L)'
;MNLELIKETSKLKKTCSKVVDFEEAESLAKEMLLFLKDRHTGVGLAANQVGYDMQVCVINVAGPIILINPKITSAFKKIVFNEGCLSFPGDIVTTQRYANIAVTADNHPKTLYFSEDNLLESVCVQHEIDHLNGITMYDRKIDLDKNKDSIYDEGVF
;
A
#
# COMPACT_ATOMS: atom_id res chain seq x y z
N MET A 1 18.93 -7.04 -9.62
CA MET A 1 17.75 -6.36 -10.22
C MET A 1 17.71 -4.91 -9.74
N ASN A 2 17.75 -3.96 -10.66
CA ASN A 2 17.69 -2.53 -10.32
C ASN A 2 16.27 -2.02 -10.50
N LEU A 3 15.55 -1.87 -9.40
CA LEU A 3 14.19 -1.33 -9.44
C LEU A 3 14.21 0.19 -9.51
N GLU A 4 13.32 0.76 -10.32
CA GLU A 4 13.13 2.20 -10.45
C GLU A 4 11.67 2.55 -10.20
N LEU A 5 11.44 3.64 -9.46
CA LEU A 5 10.10 4.11 -9.20
C LEU A 5 9.43 4.69 -10.44
N ILE A 6 8.21 4.24 -10.69
CA ILE A 6 7.31 4.84 -11.67
C ILE A 6 6.66 6.07 -11.01
N LYS A 7 6.77 7.21 -11.68
CA LYS A 7 6.22 8.49 -11.20
C LYS A 7 5.13 9.03 -12.14
N GLU A 8 4.87 8.32 -13.23
CA GLU A 8 3.84 8.71 -14.20
C GLU A 8 2.48 8.18 -13.74
N THR A 9 1.57 9.09 -13.42
CA THR A 9 0.23 8.76 -12.91
C THR A 9 -0.51 7.77 -13.82
N SER A 10 -0.43 7.96 -15.14
CA SER A 10 -1.11 7.09 -16.10
C SER A 10 -0.71 5.61 -15.98
N LYS A 11 0.54 5.35 -15.62
CA LYS A 11 1.06 3.98 -15.45
C LYS A 11 0.60 3.35 -14.15
N LEU A 12 0.19 4.15 -13.17
CA LEU A 12 -0.28 3.70 -11.87
C LEU A 12 -1.80 3.49 -11.80
N LYS A 13 -2.51 3.82 -12.87
CA LYS A 13 -3.98 3.75 -12.91
C LYS A 13 -4.52 2.44 -13.49
N LYS A 14 -3.66 1.46 -13.71
CA LYS A 14 -4.06 0.15 -14.25
C LYS A 14 -4.07 -0.90 -13.15
N THR A 15 -5.10 -1.74 -13.14
CA THR A 15 -5.16 -2.90 -12.24
C THR A 15 -4.11 -3.92 -12.65
N CYS A 16 -3.34 -4.40 -11.68
CA CYS A 16 -2.33 -5.43 -11.90
C CYS A 16 -2.97 -6.80 -12.15
N SER A 17 -2.28 -7.62 -12.92
CA SER A 17 -2.70 -8.98 -13.22
C SER A 17 -2.49 -9.92 -12.03
N LYS A 18 -3.39 -10.88 -11.89
CA LYS A 18 -3.28 -11.92 -10.87
C LYS A 18 -1.99 -12.72 -11.05
N VAL A 19 -1.29 -12.96 -9.97
CA VAL A 19 -0.09 -13.79 -9.95
C VAL A 19 -0.48 -15.26 -10.10
N VAL A 20 0.20 -15.98 -11.02
CA VAL A 20 0.10 -17.43 -11.18
C VAL A 20 1.44 -18.12 -10.91
N ASP A 21 2.56 -17.42 -11.13
CA ASP A 21 3.91 -17.90 -10.82
C ASP A 21 4.35 -17.31 -9.48
N PHE A 22 4.17 -18.08 -8.41
CA PHE A 22 4.48 -17.62 -7.04
C PHE A 22 5.98 -17.46 -6.80
N GLU A 23 6.81 -18.23 -7.46
CA GLU A 23 8.27 -18.10 -7.35
C GLU A 23 8.75 -16.76 -7.88
N GLU A 24 8.25 -16.37 -9.05
CA GLU A 24 8.55 -15.06 -9.66
C GLU A 24 8.07 -13.93 -8.75
N ALA A 25 6.86 -14.05 -8.23
CA ALA A 25 6.27 -13.03 -7.33
C ALA A 25 7.07 -12.88 -6.04
N GLU A 26 7.49 -13.99 -5.43
CA GLU A 26 8.30 -13.94 -4.21
C GLU A 26 9.68 -13.34 -4.47
N SER A 27 10.29 -13.66 -5.61
CA SER A 27 11.58 -13.10 -6.01
C SER A 27 11.47 -11.58 -6.16
N LEU A 28 10.44 -11.10 -6.84
CA LEU A 28 10.18 -9.67 -6.98
C LEU A 28 9.94 -9.02 -5.61
N ALA A 29 9.13 -9.64 -4.76
CA ALA A 29 8.81 -9.11 -3.44
C ALA A 29 10.06 -8.92 -2.58
N LYS A 30 11.00 -9.84 -2.63
CA LYS A 30 12.27 -9.74 -1.91
C LYS A 30 13.10 -8.57 -2.40
N GLU A 31 13.15 -8.35 -3.73
CA GLU A 31 13.83 -7.20 -4.31
C GLU A 31 13.14 -5.89 -3.91
N MET A 32 11.81 -5.89 -3.84
CA MET A 32 11.04 -4.72 -3.39
C MET A 32 11.33 -4.39 -1.92
N LEU A 33 11.46 -5.39 -1.06
CA LEU A 33 11.84 -5.19 0.34
C LEU A 33 13.25 -4.62 0.47
N LEU A 34 14.19 -5.10 -0.33
CA LEU A 34 15.55 -4.54 -0.38
C LEU A 34 15.54 -3.09 -0.85
N PHE A 35 14.71 -2.78 -1.85
CA PHE A 35 14.53 -1.42 -2.34
C PHE A 35 14.05 -0.48 -1.23
N LEU A 36 13.08 -0.91 -0.42
CA LEU A 36 12.57 -0.13 0.72
C LEU A 36 13.63 0.06 1.80
N LYS A 37 14.45 -0.96 2.05
CA LYS A 37 15.49 -0.90 3.07
C LYS A 37 16.49 0.23 2.84
N ASP A 38 16.75 0.54 1.57
CA ASP A 38 17.68 1.60 1.19
C ASP A 38 17.01 2.99 1.22
N ARG A 39 15.72 3.05 1.58
CA ARG A 39 14.95 4.29 1.66
C ARG A 39 14.47 4.55 3.06
N HIS A 40 14.69 5.76 3.54
CA HIS A 40 14.41 6.11 4.95
C HIS A 40 12.98 6.61 5.17
N THR A 41 12.19 6.80 4.12
CA THR A 41 10.86 7.43 4.23
C THR A 41 9.70 6.49 3.91
N GLY A 42 9.88 5.55 2.97
CA GLY A 42 8.80 4.66 2.55
C GLY A 42 8.78 3.36 3.34
N VAL A 43 7.59 2.89 3.68
CA VAL A 43 7.39 1.64 4.45
C VAL A 43 6.52 0.62 3.70
N GLY A 44 6.12 0.94 2.47
CA GLY A 44 5.37 0.03 1.62
C GLY A 44 5.65 0.28 0.14
N LEU A 45 5.39 -0.74 -0.68
CA LEU A 45 5.64 -0.67 -2.12
C LEU A 45 4.76 -1.69 -2.84
N ALA A 46 4.17 -1.27 -3.96
CA ALA A 46 3.40 -2.14 -4.85
C ALA A 46 4.17 -2.40 -6.15
N ALA A 47 3.94 -3.57 -6.76
CA ALA A 47 4.69 -3.99 -7.94
C ALA A 47 4.60 -3.01 -9.11
N ASN A 48 3.43 -2.40 -9.34
CA ASN A 48 3.28 -1.44 -10.43
C ASN A 48 4.06 -0.14 -10.19
N GLN A 49 4.39 0.19 -8.96
CA GLN A 49 5.25 1.34 -8.66
C GLN A 49 6.69 1.13 -9.13
N VAL A 50 7.08 -0.09 -9.40
CA VAL A 50 8.42 -0.43 -9.93
C VAL A 50 8.34 -1.11 -11.30
N GLY A 51 7.21 -0.95 -11.99
CA GLY A 51 7.06 -1.32 -13.39
C GLY A 51 6.66 -2.78 -13.66
N TYR A 52 6.16 -3.49 -12.67
CA TYR A 52 5.74 -4.88 -12.83
C TYR A 52 4.22 -5.02 -12.72
N ASP A 53 3.65 -5.79 -13.64
CA ASP A 53 2.21 -6.09 -13.70
C ASP A 53 1.91 -7.36 -12.92
N MET A 54 1.93 -7.26 -11.60
CA MET A 54 1.68 -8.37 -10.69
C MET A 54 0.94 -7.89 -9.45
N GLN A 55 -0.01 -8.68 -8.98
CA GLN A 55 -0.72 -8.43 -7.71
C GLN A 55 0.19 -8.79 -6.52
N VAL A 56 1.27 -8.03 -6.36
CA VAL A 56 2.25 -8.20 -5.27
C VAL A 56 2.52 -6.84 -4.63
N CYS A 57 2.44 -6.79 -3.30
CA CYS A 57 2.92 -5.63 -2.56
C CYS A 57 3.67 -6.07 -1.30
N VAL A 58 4.46 -5.17 -0.76
CA VAL A 58 5.24 -5.39 0.46
C VAL A 58 5.01 -4.26 1.44
N ILE A 59 5.00 -4.62 2.72
CA ILE A 59 4.77 -3.72 3.84
C ILE A 59 5.91 -3.96 4.83
N ASN A 60 6.49 -2.90 5.37
CA ASN A 60 7.52 -3.02 6.40
C ASN A 60 7.36 -1.91 7.45
N VAL A 61 6.33 -2.05 8.29
CA VAL A 61 6.06 -1.15 9.42
C VAL A 61 6.47 -1.84 10.72
N ALA A 62 5.83 -2.96 11.06
CA ALA A 62 6.14 -3.75 12.26
C ALA A 62 6.91 -5.03 11.91
N GLY A 63 7.62 -5.02 10.81
CA GLY A 63 8.32 -6.15 10.22
C GLY A 63 7.85 -6.38 8.78
N PRO A 64 8.62 -7.11 7.98
CA PRO A 64 8.30 -7.31 6.57
C PRO A 64 7.12 -8.25 6.37
N ILE A 65 6.20 -7.83 5.50
CA ILE A 65 5.05 -8.65 5.08
C ILE A 65 5.01 -8.61 3.55
N ILE A 66 4.92 -9.79 2.93
CA ILE A 66 4.71 -9.94 1.49
C ILE A 66 3.26 -10.38 1.28
N LEU A 67 2.54 -9.69 0.39
CA LEU A 67 1.17 -10.02 0.04
C LEU A 67 1.09 -10.34 -1.45
N ILE A 68 0.64 -11.55 -1.78
CA ILE A 68 0.44 -12.01 -3.16
C ILE A 68 -1.06 -12.21 -3.38
N ASN A 69 -1.59 -11.57 -4.42
CA ASN A 69 -3.02 -11.56 -4.72
C ASN A 69 -3.86 -11.14 -3.50
N PRO A 70 -3.50 -10.00 -2.85
CA PRO A 70 -4.21 -9.60 -1.63
C PRO A 70 -5.61 -9.09 -1.93
N LYS A 71 -6.50 -9.26 -0.94
CA LYS A 71 -7.86 -8.79 -1.02
C LYS A 71 -8.32 -8.32 0.37
N ILE A 72 -8.85 -7.11 0.45
CA ILE A 72 -9.49 -6.62 1.66
C ILE A 72 -10.90 -7.22 1.72
N THR A 73 -11.17 -8.02 2.75
CA THR A 73 -12.44 -8.73 2.90
C THR A 73 -13.40 -8.03 3.85
N SER A 74 -12.88 -7.19 4.75
CA SER A 74 -13.70 -6.32 5.59
C SER A 74 -12.91 -5.09 6.00
N ALA A 75 -13.63 -3.99 6.26
CA ALA A 75 -13.04 -2.73 6.70
C ALA A 75 -14.07 -1.98 7.53
N PHE A 76 -13.64 -1.43 8.66
CA PHE A 76 -14.53 -0.65 9.52
C PHE A 76 -13.77 0.42 10.30
N LYS A 77 -14.53 1.39 10.80
CA LYS A 77 -14.08 2.59 11.50
C LYS A 77 -13.31 3.53 10.58
N LYS A 78 -14.04 4.42 9.93
CA LYS A 78 -13.47 5.44 9.05
C LYS A 78 -12.57 6.39 9.83
N ILE A 79 -11.40 6.69 9.26
CA ILE A 79 -10.44 7.65 9.81
C ILE A 79 -9.95 8.57 8.72
N VAL A 80 -9.31 9.64 9.12
CA VAL A 80 -8.64 10.58 8.21
C VAL A 80 -7.13 10.46 8.44
N PHE A 81 -6.39 10.39 7.35
CA PHE A 81 -4.95 10.17 7.39
C PHE A 81 -4.25 11.07 6.36
N ASN A 82 -3.09 11.61 6.72
CA ASN A 82 -2.27 12.41 5.79
C ASN A 82 -1.22 11.50 5.20
N GLU A 83 -1.33 11.22 3.89
CA GLU A 83 -0.48 10.27 3.18
C GLU A 83 0.51 10.93 2.26
N GLY A 84 1.73 10.40 2.27
CA GLY A 84 2.69 10.59 1.20
C GLY A 84 2.89 9.27 0.45
N CYS A 85 3.50 9.34 -0.72
CA CYS A 85 3.75 8.17 -1.57
C CYS A 85 5.10 8.32 -2.26
N LEU A 86 5.87 7.24 -2.31
CA LEU A 86 7.19 7.24 -2.96
C LEU A 86 7.11 7.64 -4.44
N SER A 87 6.01 7.30 -5.13
CA SER A 87 5.81 7.67 -6.54
C SER A 87 5.44 9.14 -6.72
N PHE A 88 5.04 9.84 -5.66
CA PHE A 88 4.68 11.26 -5.68
C PHE A 88 5.48 12.02 -4.60
N PRO A 89 6.81 12.13 -4.77
CA PRO A 89 7.66 12.70 -3.73
C PRO A 89 7.30 14.15 -3.41
N GLY A 90 7.22 14.45 -2.12
CA GLY A 90 6.89 15.78 -1.63
C GLY A 90 5.40 16.08 -1.51
N ASP A 91 4.53 15.27 -2.08
CA ASP A 91 3.09 15.47 -2.00
C ASP A 91 2.53 14.82 -0.72
N ILE A 92 1.65 15.54 -0.04
CA ILE A 92 0.89 15.02 1.09
C ILE A 92 -0.60 15.20 0.76
N VAL A 93 -1.35 14.11 0.87
CA VAL A 93 -2.78 14.09 0.55
C VAL A 93 -3.56 13.63 1.78
N THR A 94 -4.58 14.38 2.15
CA THR A 94 -5.50 13.99 3.22
C THR A 94 -6.53 13.04 2.66
N THR A 95 -6.58 11.83 3.22
CA THR A 95 -7.41 10.73 2.70
C THR A 95 -8.38 10.21 3.74
N GLN A 96 -9.41 9.50 3.28
CA GLN A 96 -10.25 8.67 4.14
C GLN A 96 -9.78 7.22 4.02
N ARG A 97 -9.50 6.61 5.16
CA ARG A 97 -9.10 5.20 5.29
C ARG A 97 -9.94 4.52 6.37
N TYR A 98 -9.64 3.27 6.64
CA TYR A 98 -10.25 2.52 7.73
C TYR A 98 -9.20 2.16 8.77
N ALA A 99 -9.57 2.27 10.05
CA ALA A 99 -8.67 1.91 11.14
C ALA A 99 -8.42 0.41 11.19
N ASN A 100 -9.44 -0.38 10.84
CA ASN A 100 -9.40 -1.85 10.97
C ASN A 100 -9.77 -2.50 9.65
N ILE A 101 -8.94 -3.44 9.19
CA ILE A 101 -9.18 -4.22 7.97
C ILE A 101 -8.83 -5.68 8.18
N ALA A 102 -9.49 -6.54 7.41
CA ALA A 102 -9.13 -7.95 7.27
C ALA A 102 -8.68 -8.18 5.83
N VAL A 103 -7.59 -8.90 5.66
CA VAL A 103 -6.96 -9.14 4.34
C VAL A 103 -6.70 -10.63 4.16
N THR A 104 -7.08 -11.16 3.01
CA THR A 104 -6.64 -12.48 2.56
C THR A 104 -5.61 -12.32 1.47
N ALA A 105 -4.67 -13.24 1.39
CA ALA A 105 -3.65 -13.28 0.34
C ALA A 105 -3.30 -14.74 0.04
N ASP A 106 -2.92 -15.02 -1.21
CA ASP A 106 -2.68 -16.41 -1.63
C ASP A 106 -1.45 -17.04 -0.98
N ASN A 107 -0.52 -16.22 -0.49
CA ASN A 107 0.67 -16.69 0.24
C ASN A 107 0.49 -16.76 1.75
N HIS A 108 -0.69 -16.45 2.27
CA HIS A 108 -1.01 -16.54 3.70
C HIS A 108 -2.23 -17.45 3.88
N PRO A 109 -2.10 -18.57 4.61
CA PRO A 109 -3.21 -19.51 4.78
C PRO A 109 -4.32 -18.99 5.69
N LYS A 110 -4.01 -17.99 6.54
CA LYS A 110 -4.98 -17.39 7.47
C LYS A 110 -5.24 -15.94 7.09
N THR A 111 -6.44 -15.45 7.40
CA THR A 111 -6.77 -14.03 7.27
C THR A 111 -5.85 -13.20 8.16
N LEU A 112 -5.33 -12.11 7.61
CA LEU A 112 -4.52 -11.14 8.33
C LEU A 112 -5.41 -9.99 8.81
N TYR A 113 -5.19 -9.55 10.03
CA TYR A 113 -5.93 -8.43 10.61
C TYR A 113 -4.98 -7.28 10.91
N PHE A 114 -5.33 -6.09 10.44
CA PHE A 114 -4.61 -4.86 10.72
C PHE A 114 -5.56 -3.91 11.41
N SER A 115 -5.12 -3.29 12.49
CA SER A 115 -6.04 -2.58 13.38
C SER A 115 -5.55 -1.19 13.77
N GLU A 116 -6.40 -0.47 14.51
CA GLU A 116 -6.10 0.83 15.06
C GLU A 116 -4.93 0.82 16.08
N ASP A 117 -4.53 -0.37 16.55
CA ASP A 117 -3.35 -0.51 17.41
C ASP A 117 -2.07 -0.13 16.66
N ASN A 118 -2.08 -0.24 15.33
CA ASN A 118 -1.01 0.25 14.47
C ASN A 118 -1.63 0.85 13.20
N LEU A 119 -2.05 2.11 13.28
CA LEU A 119 -2.70 2.81 12.18
C LEU A 119 -1.78 2.95 10.97
N LEU A 120 -0.50 3.22 11.18
CA LEU A 120 0.46 3.34 10.07
C LEU A 120 0.48 2.07 9.23
N GLU A 121 0.52 0.91 9.87
CA GLU A 121 0.51 -0.38 9.17
C GLU A 121 -0.83 -0.62 8.45
N SER A 122 -1.95 -0.41 9.15
CA SER A 122 -3.29 -0.60 8.57
C SER A 122 -3.49 0.27 7.33
N VAL A 123 -3.13 1.55 7.40
CA VAL A 123 -3.28 2.48 6.29
C VAL A 123 -2.30 2.13 5.16
N CYS A 124 -1.06 1.75 5.50
CA CYS A 124 -0.07 1.33 4.51
C CYS A 124 -0.57 0.16 3.68
N VAL A 125 -1.14 -0.86 4.31
CA VAL A 125 -1.71 -2.02 3.60
C VAL A 125 -2.78 -1.58 2.61
N GLN A 126 -3.69 -0.67 3.03
CA GLN A 126 -4.73 -0.14 2.15
C GLN A 126 -4.14 0.64 0.97
N HIS A 127 -3.12 1.46 1.23
CA HIS A 127 -2.45 2.26 0.21
C HIS A 127 -1.81 1.35 -0.86
N GLU A 128 -1.10 0.30 -0.44
CA GLU A 128 -0.42 -0.60 -1.39
C GLU A 128 -1.39 -1.50 -2.16
N ILE A 129 -2.44 -2.00 -1.51
CA ILE A 129 -3.47 -2.78 -2.21
C ILE A 129 -4.21 -1.89 -3.21
N ASP A 130 -4.47 -0.62 -2.87
CA ASP A 130 -5.05 0.33 -3.82
C ASP A 130 -4.20 0.44 -5.09
N HIS A 131 -2.88 0.59 -4.95
CA HIS A 131 -1.99 0.64 -6.13
C HIS A 131 -2.18 -0.56 -7.05
N LEU A 132 -2.32 -1.76 -6.50
CA LEU A 132 -2.53 -2.97 -7.28
C LEU A 132 -3.85 -2.96 -8.05
N ASN A 133 -4.80 -2.15 -7.62
CA ASN A 133 -6.11 -1.97 -8.26
C ASN A 133 -6.20 -0.68 -9.08
N GLY A 134 -5.07 -0.04 -9.35
CA GLY A 134 -5.00 1.19 -10.13
C GLY A 134 -5.52 2.43 -9.42
N ILE A 135 -5.51 2.42 -8.09
CA ILE A 135 -6.01 3.51 -7.23
C ILE A 135 -4.82 4.17 -6.54
N THR A 136 -4.77 5.49 -6.57
CA THR A 136 -3.74 6.25 -5.86
C THR A 136 -4.35 7.00 -4.68
N MET A 137 -3.49 7.56 -3.84
CA MET A 137 -3.95 8.36 -2.71
C MET A 137 -4.81 9.56 -3.13
N TYR A 138 -4.62 10.09 -4.34
CA TYR A 138 -5.44 11.18 -4.88
C TYR A 138 -6.89 10.77 -5.08
N ASP A 139 -7.14 9.50 -5.39
CA ASP A 139 -8.50 8.96 -5.53
C ASP A 139 -9.22 8.84 -4.17
N ARG A 140 -8.45 8.86 -3.08
CA ARG A 140 -8.98 8.79 -1.70
C ARG A 140 -9.01 10.14 -1.00
N LYS A 141 -8.65 11.21 -1.72
CA LYS A 141 -8.61 12.55 -1.16
C LYS A 141 -9.98 13.01 -0.67
N ILE A 142 -10.01 13.64 0.50
CA ILE A 142 -11.21 14.20 1.09
C ILE A 142 -11.01 15.67 1.46
N ASP A 143 -12.13 16.35 1.75
CA ASP A 143 -12.15 17.71 2.22
C ASP A 143 -11.78 17.75 3.71
N LEU A 144 -10.64 18.35 4.03
CA LEU A 144 -10.12 18.47 5.39
C LEU A 144 -11.09 19.23 6.32
N ASP A 145 -11.75 20.27 5.82
CA ASP A 145 -12.64 21.10 6.63
C ASP A 145 -13.83 20.33 7.20
N LYS A 146 -14.28 19.30 6.49
CA LYS A 146 -15.38 18.43 6.92
C LYS A 146 -14.98 17.37 7.91
N ASN A 147 -13.67 17.08 8.00
CA ASN A 147 -13.15 15.93 8.73
C ASN A 147 -12.00 16.27 9.69
N LYS A 148 -11.80 17.55 9.98
CA LYS A 148 -10.66 18.03 10.78
C LYS A 148 -10.52 17.39 12.16
N ASP A 149 -11.64 16.98 12.76
CA ASP A 149 -11.62 16.37 14.10
C ASP A 149 -11.32 14.87 14.04
N SER A 150 -11.17 14.31 12.84
CA SER A 150 -10.94 12.87 12.62
C SER A 150 -9.53 12.55 12.12
N ILE A 151 -8.61 13.55 12.17
CA ILE A 151 -7.22 13.34 11.74
C ILE A 151 -6.46 12.64 12.86
N TYR A 152 -5.90 11.47 12.55
CA TYR A 152 -5.15 10.66 13.51
C TYR A 152 -3.65 10.78 13.35
N ASP A 153 -3.13 10.72 12.12
CA ASP A 153 -1.69 10.62 11.89
C ASP A 153 -1.32 10.89 10.43
N GLU A 154 -0.04 10.78 10.13
CA GLU A 154 0.48 10.86 8.77
C GLU A 154 1.57 9.82 8.54
N GLY A 155 1.82 9.49 7.29
CA GLY A 155 2.87 8.56 6.91
C GLY A 155 3.18 8.64 5.42
N VAL A 156 4.40 8.23 5.06
CA VAL A 156 4.85 8.11 3.67
C VAL A 156 4.96 6.65 3.29
N PHE A 157 4.27 6.26 2.24
CA PHE A 157 4.16 4.87 1.80
C PHE A 157 4.80 4.65 0.43
#